data_18c672537659b87a2101e2c608e8dee6
#
_entry.id   18c672537659b87a2101e2c608e8dee6
#
_cell.length_a   1.000
_cell.length_b   1.000
_cell.length_c   1.000
_cell.angle_alpha   90.00
_cell.angle_beta   90.00
_cell.angle_gamma   90.00
#
_symmetry.space_group_name_H-M   'P 1'
#
loop_
_entity.id
_entity.type
_entity.pdbx_description
1 polymer ?
#
loop_
_entity_poly.entity_id
_entity_poly.type
_entity_poly.pdbx_seq_one_letter_code
_entity_poly.pdbx_strand_id
1 'polypeptide(L)'
;KKIIMEVPTQREVCCHTGGGMAFDQSGNLYLTIGNNTANPVSGTSDLDEREGRESWDDQRSAGNTNDLRGKIIRIHPEDDGSYTIPDGNLFPKGTAKTRPEIYVMGNRNPWRVSVDSKTGFIYWGEVGPDASVDTKFGPRGYDELNQARKAGFFGWPYFIGDNLPYVQHNYVDTNFYKAFDPAHPVNNSRNNTGLKELPPAQKAFIWYPYAASDTFKLIGSSGRSATGGPVFRKADFKNAKRPFPDYYEGKWLATDFMRGWIMSISMDEEGNYKSMERFLPNENFSSAIDMKFGPDGDLYILEYGSSWFRGNDNSALIRIEYNAGNRKPNVMANADKTAGAVPFTVNLSSKGTVDFDKYDKDGLKYEWKIVSGNTTVKTFTEPDASITLDKPGNYSATLTVTDTKGEANSKTIELKAGNEPPVVAVNITKGNKTFFFPNEPLEYSIAVADKEDGSIADGKIKSDLVAVNFDYVPEGFDPIAIAQNHRATDEKTGFSAGQYLINSNDCKSCHMIDKPSVGPAYNAVSDKYKNDPKAVSYLSNKVIQG
;
A
#
# COMPACT_ATOMS: atom_id res chain seq x y z
N LYS A 1 -18.64 9.90 -17.54
CA LYS A 1 -18.42 8.79 -16.62
C LYS A 1 -19.57 7.82 -16.80
N LYS A 2 -19.27 6.56 -17.14
CA LYS A 2 -20.27 5.51 -17.38
C LYS A 2 -19.99 4.35 -16.42
N ILE A 3 -21.04 3.73 -15.89
CA ILE A 3 -20.95 2.48 -15.12
C ILE A 3 -21.04 1.34 -16.13
N ILE A 4 -20.03 0.48 -16.17
CA ILE A 4 -19.97 -0.68 -17.08
C ILE A 4 -20.59 -1.90 -16.40
N MET A 5 -20.31 -2.08 -15.10
CA MET A 5 -20.76 -3.25 -14.33
C MET A 5 -20.89 -2.88 -12.85
N GLU A 6 -21.83 -3.53 -12.17
CA GLU A 6 -21.97 -3.49 -10.72
C GLU A 6 -21.85 -4.92 -10.17
N VAL A 7 -21.05 -5.08 -9.12
CA VAL A 7 -20.87 -6.35 -8.42
C VAL A 7 -21.38 -6.16 -6.99
N PRO A 8 -22.44 -6.87 -6.59
CA PRO A 8 -22.95 -6.81 -5.22
C PRO A 8 -21.89 -7.26 -4.22
N THR A 9 -21.68 -6.46 -3.17
CA THR A 9 -20.76 -6.77 -2.07
C THR A 9 -21.50 -6.65 -0.75
N GLN A 10 -21.07 -7.41 0.26
CA GLN A 10 -21.53 -7.25 1.63
C GLN A 10 -20.67 -6.22 2.37
N ARG A 11 -21.22 -5.63 3.42
CA ARG A 11 -20.51 -4.66 4.27
C ARG A 11 -20.58 -4.98 5.75
N GLU A 12 -21.16 -6.12 6.13
CA GLU A 12 -21.26 -6.60 7.50
C GLU A 12 -19.88 -6.92 8.10
N VAL A 13 -18.96 -7.30 7.23
CA VAL A 13 -17.58 -7.61 7.59
C VAL A 13 -16.62 -6.98 6.60
N CYS A 14 -15.42 -6.68 7.07
CA CYS A 14 -14.40 -6.10 6.21
C CYS A 14 -13.82 -7.13 5.24
N CYS A 15 -13.22 -6.62 4.30
CA CYS A 15 -12.00 -7.02 3.62
C CYS A 15 -12.24 -7.81 2.33
N HIS A 16 -11.17 -8.17 1.67
CA HIS A 16 -11.12 -8.96 0.43
C HIS A 16 -11.94 -8.35 -0.72
N THR A 17 -11.66 -7.10 -1.05
CA THR A 17 -12.35 -6.41 -2.15
C THR A 17 -11.66 -6.56 -3.51
N GLY A 18 -10.36 -6.87 -3.53
CA GLY A 18 -9.58 -6.91 -4.77
C GLY A 18 -9.41 -5.53 -5.40
N GLY A 19 -9.65 -5.41 -6.71
CA GLY A 19 -9.70 -4.14 -7.45
C GLY A 19 -8.53 -3.88 -8.39
N GLY A 20 -7.67 -4.87 -8.65
CA GLY A 20 -6.64 -4.78 -9.70
C GLY A 20 -7.25 -4.82 -11.08
N MET A 21 -6.74 -4.00 -12.01
CA MET A 21 -7.19 -3.93 -13.40
C MET A 21 -6.03 -4.01 -14.37
N ALA A 22 -6.20 -4.77 -15.45
CA ALA A 22 -5.27 -4.80 -16.57
C ALA A 22 -6.01 -4.98 -17.89
N PHE A 23 -5.45 -4.45 -18.97
CA PHE A 23 -5.93 -4.68 -20.33
C PHE A 23 -4.97 -5.59 -21.09
N ASP A 24 -5.50 -6.47 -21.92
CA ASP A 24 -4.69 -7.14 -22.94
C ASP A 24 -4.59 -6.31 -24.22
N GLN A 25 -3.80 -6.78 -25.19
CA GLN A 25 -3.60 -6.09 -26.46
C GLN A 25 -4.87 -6.04 -27.35
N SER A 26 -5.86 -6.86 -27.05
CA SER A 26 -7.15 -6.88 -27.75
C SER A 26 -8.18 -5.94 -27.11
N GLY A 27 -7.80 -5.20 -26.06
CA GLY A 27 -8.70 -4.29 -25.34
C GLY A 27 -9.62 -4.99 -24.33
N ASN A 28 -9.39 -6.26 -24.02
CA ASN A 28 -10.17 -6.92 -22.98
C ASN A 28 -9.69 -6.48 -21.59
N LEU A 29 -10.62 -6.13 -20.74
CA LEU A 29 -10.38 -5.75 -19.34
C LEU A 29 -10.42 -6.99 -18.44
N TYR A 30 -9.35 -7.20 -17.68
CA TYR A 30 -9.30 -8.10 -16.54
C TYR A 30 -9.48 -7.30 -15.26
N LEU A 31 -10.41 -7.73 -14.39
CA LEU A 31 -10.68 -7.11 -13.11
C LEU A 31 -10.66 -8.16 -12.01
N THR A 32 -9.84 -7.96 -10.97
CA THR A 32 -9.82 -8.82 -9.79
C THR A 32 -10.91 -8.39 -8.80
N ILE A 33 -11.65 -9.35 -8.29
CA ILE A 33 -12.70 -9.15 -7.29
C ILE A 33 -12.48 -10.17 -6.18
N GLY A 34 -12.26 -9.69 -4.97
CA GLY A 34 -12.10 -10.56 -3.79
C GLY A 34 -13.41 -11.26 -3.40
N ASN A 35 -13.29 -12.25 -2.53
CA ASN A 35 -14.44 -13.05 -2.10
C ASN A 35 -15.43 -12.27 -1.23
N ASN A 36 -14.96 -11.16 -0.63
CA ASN A 36 -15.74 -10.32 0.27
C ASN A 36 -16.34 -11.12 1.44
N THR A 37 -15.58 -12.05 1.99
CA THR A 37 -15.96 -12.93 3.09
C THR A 37 -15.15 -12.59 4.33
N ALA A 38 -15.76 -12.72 5.51
CA ALA A 38 -15.08 -12.51 6.79
C ALA A 38 -13.95 -13.50 7.00
N ASN A 39 -12.91 -13.09 7.71
CA ASN A 39 -11.91 -14.02 8.21
C ASN A 39 -12.53 -14.96 9.23
N PRO A 40 -12.38 -16.29 9.11
CA PRO A 40 -12.89 -17.21 10.10
C PRO A 40 -12.11 -17.11 11.42
N VAL A 41 -12.79 -17.34 12.52
CA VAL A 41 -12.15 -17.39 13.84
C VAL A 41 -11.04 -18.47 13.90
N SER A 42 -11.17 -19.51 13.09
CA SER A 42 -10.19 -20.61 13.00
C SER A 42 -8.94 -20.29 12.18
N GLY A 43 -8.94 -19.17 11.42
CA GLY A 43 -7.85 -18.81 10.52
C GLY A 43 -7.65 -19.74 9.32
N THR A 44 -8.63 -20.60 9.01
CA THR A 44 -8.59 -21.55 7.88
C THR A 44 -9.58 -21.18 6.78
N SER A 45 -10.05 -22.13 6.00
CA SER A 45 -11.01 -21.89 4.93
C SER A 45 -12.41 -21.52 5.45
N ASP A 46 -13.05 -20.58 4.75
CA ASP A 46 -14.38 -20.06 5.08
C ASP A 46 -15.48 -20.96 4.47
N LEU A 47 -15.95 -21.93 5.24
CA LEU A 47 -16.90 -22.96 4.80
C LEU A 47 -18.18 -23.01 5.69
N ASP A 48 -18.47 -21.93 6.44
CA ASP A 48 -19.60 -21.92 7.39
C ASP A 48 -20.93 -21.58 6.68
N GLU A 49 -21.60 -22.61 6.19
CA GLU A 49 -22.85 -22.51 5.45
C GLU A 49 -24.12 -22.40 6.31
N ARG A 50 -23.99 -22.28 7.65
CA ARG A 50 -25.16 -22.16 8.55
C ARG A 50 -25.99 -20.93 8.25
N GLU A 51 -27.27 -20.98 8.62
CA GLU A 51 -28.20 -19.85 8.47
C GLU A 51 -27.73 -18.64 9.29
N GLY A 52 -27.75 -17.45 8.68
CA GLY A 52 -27.22 -16.23 9.26
C GLY A 52 -25.69 -16.15 9.28
N ARG A 53 -24.99 -17.10 8.62
CA ARG A 53 -23.53 -17.16 8.53
C ARG A 53 -23.02 -17.05 7.11
N GLU A 54 -23.85 -16.60 6.19
CA GLU A 54 -23.54 -16.49 4.76
C GLU A 54 -22.29 -15.66 4.48
N SER A 55 -21.98 -14.69 5.34
CA SER A 55 -20.76 -13.86 5.25
C SER A 55 -19.46 -14.62 5.56
N TRP A 56 -19.56 -15.85 6.08
CA TRP A 56 -18.45 -16.75 6.41
C TRP A 56 -18.43 -18.00 5.52
N ASP A 57 -19.15 -17.98 4.39
CA ASP A 57 -19.22 -19.10 3.45
C ASP A 57 -18.73 -18.71 2.06
N ASP A 58 -17.47 -19.00 1.76
CA ASP A 58 -16.87 -18.76 0.45
C ASP A 58 -17.36 -19.68 -0.65
N GLN A 59 -18.06 -20.74 -0.29
CA GLN A 59 -18.75 -21.57 -1.27
C GLN A 59 -19.89 -20.78 -1.94
N ARG A 60 -20.41 -19.75 -1.28
CA ARG A 60 -21.37 -18.81 -1.83
C ARG A 60 -20.78 -17.85 -2.85
N SER A 61 -19.50 -17.50 -2.69
CA SER A 61 -18.78 -16.49 -3.50
C SER A 61 -17.69 -17.13 -4.35
N ALA A 62 -16.48 -17.33 -3.83
CA ALA A 62 -15.31 -17.80 -4.57
C ALA A 62 -15.53 -19.16 -5.23
N GLY A 63 -16.19 -20.11 -4.54
CA GLY A 63 -16.53 -21.43 -5.05
C GLY A 63 -17.83 -21.49 -5.87
N ASN A 64 -18.51 -20.37 -6.12
CA ASN A 64 -19.78 -20.33 -6.81
C ASN A 64 -19.62 -19.88 -8.27
N THR A 65 -20.01 -20.69 -9.22
CA THR A 65 -19.92 -20.39 -10.66
C THR A 65 -20.90 -19.29 -11.13
N ASN A 66 -21.86 -18.92 -10.30
CA ASN A 66 -22.89 -17.91 -10.58
C ASN A 66 -22.70 -16.60 -9.78
N ASP A 67 -21.54 -16.40 -9.19
CA ASP A 67 -21.16 -15.19 -8.44
C ASP A 67 -19.85 -14.60 -8.97
N LEU A 68 -19.72 -13.28 -8.99
CA LEU A 68 -18.53 -12.61 -9.52
C LEU A 68 -17.47 -12.31 -8.44
N ARG A 69 -17.77 -12.54 -7.17
CA ARG A 69 -16.81 -12.38 -6.07
C ARG A 69 -15.86 -13.57 -5.98
N GLY A 70 -14.60 -13.32 -5.57
CA GLY A 70 -13.54 -14.32 -5.57
C GLY A 70 -13.14 -14.75 -6.99
N LYS A 71 -13.09 -13.79 -7.91
CA LYS A 71 -12.88 -14.01 -9.35
C LYS A 71 -11.88 -13.03 -9.95
N ILE A 72 -11.33 -13.42 -11.08
CA ILE A 72 -10.84 -12.47 -12.08
C ILE A 72 -11.77 -12.58 -13.28
N ILE A 73 -12.49 -11.51 -13.55
CA ILE A 73 -13.40 -11.44 -14.69
C ILE A 73 -12.67 -10.90 -15.92
N ARG A 74 -13.12 -11.30 -17.11
CA ARG A 74 -12.64 -10.78 -18.38
C ARG A 74 -13.81 -10.37 -19.25
N ILE A 75 -13.86 -9.10 -19.62
CA ILE A 75 -14.87 -8.49 -20.48
C ILE A 75 -14.19 -7.62 -21.54
N HIS A 76 -14.89 -7.33 -22.62
CA HIS A 76 -14.48 -6.32 -23.60
C HIS A 76 -15.40 -5.10 -23.47
N PRO A 77 -14.92 -3.98 -22.87
CA PRO A 77 -15.70 -2.76 -22.75
C PRO A 77 -15.94 -2.12 -24.12
N GLU A 78 -17.14 -1.59 -24.33
CA GLU A 78 -17.54 -0.88 -25.54
C GLU A 78 -17.66 0.63 -25.28
N ASP A 79 -17.53 1.43 -26.33
CA ASP A 79 -17.58 2.90 -26.23
C ASP A 79 -18.91 3.45 -25.72
N ASP A 80 -20.00 2.73 -25.92
CA ASP A 80 -21.32 3.10 -25.41
C ASP A 80 -21.53 2.82 -23.92
N GLY A 81 -20.57 2.14 -23.26
CA GLY A 81 -20.59 1.77 -21.86
C GLY A 81 -21.17 0.37 -21.62
N SER A 82 -21.53 -0.36 -22.66
CA SER A 82 -21.80 -1.79 -22.59
C SER A 82 -20.50 -2.60 -22.58
N TYR A 83 -20.62 -3.93 -22.52
CA TYR A 83 -19.49 -4.83 -22.70
C TYR A 83 -19.93 -6.11 -23.42
N THR A 84 -18.97 -6.75 -24.06
CA THR A 84 -19.12 -8.07 -24.64
C THR A 84 -18.27 -9.10 -23.89
N ILE A 85 -18.56 -10.38 -24.10
CA ILE A 85 -17.81 -11.49 -23.49
C ILE A 85 -16.85 -12.04 -24.53
N PRO A 86 -15.52 -11.95 -24.30
CA PRO A 86 -14.52 -12.54 -25.18
C PRO A 86 -14.58 -14.07 -25.14
N ASP A 87 -14.26 -14.71 -26.26
CA ASP A 87 -14.11 -16.15 -26.33
C ASP A 87 -13.00 -16.67 -25.41
N GLY A 88 -13.18 -17.87 -24.84
CA GLY A 88 -12.20 -18.51 -23.98
C GLY A 88 -12.29 -18.13 -22.50
N ASN A 89 -13.35 -17.46 -22.05
CA ASN A 89 -13.73 -17.41 -20.65
C ASN A 89 -14.12 -18.79 -20.12
N LEU A 90 -14.16 -18.96 -18.79
CA LEU A 90 -14.31 -20.26 -18.16
C LEU A 90 -15.64 -20.94 -18.49
N PHE A 91 -16.70 -20.16 -18.63
CA PHE A 91 -18.03 -20.65 -18.96
C PHE A 91 -18.55 -20.02 -20.26
N PRO A 92 -18.99 -20.83 -21.23
CA PRO A 92 -19.62 -20.33 -22.44
C PRO A 92 -20.86 -19.48 -22.14
N LYS A 93 -21.09 -18.45 -22.94
CA LYS A 93 -22.28 -17.61 -22.83
C LYS A 93 -23.56 -18.45 -22.93
N GLY A 94 -24.50 -18.23 -22.00
CA GLY A 94 -25.76 -18.96 -21.91
C GLY A 94 -25.74 -20.27 -21.13
N THR A 95 -24.57 -20.66 -20.56
CA THR A 95 -24.49 -21.81 -19.66
C THR A 95 -25.26 -21.52 -18.38
N ALA A 96 -26.25 -22.33 -18.07
CA ALA A 96 -27.07 -22.15 -16.88
C ALA A 96 -26.25 -22.22 -15.59
N LYS A 97 -26.64 -21.42 -14.59
CA LYS A 97 -25.97 -21.35 -13.28
C LYS A 97 -24.49 -20.92 -13.34
N THR A 98 -24.08 -20.16 -14.36
CA THR A 98 -22.73 -19.64 -14.51
C THR A 98 -22.75 -18.17 -14.90
N ARG A 99 -21.63 -17.50 -14.69
CA ARG A 99 -21.38 -16.14 -15.16
C ARG A 99 -20.33 -16.19 -16.26
N PRO A 100 -20.68 -15.76 -17.50
CA PRO A 100 -19.77 -15.83 -18.64
C PRO A 100 -18.59 -14.85 -18.54
N GLU A 101 -18.65 -13.86 -17.65
CA GLU A 101 -17.56 -12.91 -17.36
C GLU A 101 -16.37 -13.57 -16.68
N ILE A 102 -16.56 -14.74 -16.04
CA ILE A 102 -15.51 -15.39 -15.25
C ILE A 102 -14.40 -15.93 -16.14
N TYR A 103 -13.17 -15.45 -15.93
CA TYR A 103 -11.97 -16.01 -16.51
C TYR A 103 -11.23 -16.90 -15.50
N VAL A 104 -11.01 -16.41 -14.27
CA VAL A 104 -10.48 -17.18 -13.15
C VAL A 104 -11.50 -17.19 -12.02
N MET A 105 -11.74 -18.35 -11.41
CA MET A 105 -12.51 -18.49 -10.18
C MET A 105 -11.68 -19.15 -9.07
N GLY A 106 -12.15 -19.06 -7.84
CA GLY A 106 -11.50 -19.67 -6.69
C GLY A 106 -10.36 -18.82 -6.12
N ASN A 107 -10.61 -17.53 -5.96
CA ASN A 107 -9.70 -16.60 -5.28
C ASN A 107 -10.31 -16.12 -3.95
N ARG A 108 -9.46 -15.83 -2.97
CA ARG A 108 -9.83 -15.19 -1.72
C ARG A 108 -9.71 -13.67 -1.82
N ASN A 109 -8.53 -13.17 -2.11
CA ASN A 109 -8.27 -11.74 -2.30
C ASN A 109 -7.17 -11.54 -3.36
N PRO A 110 -7.52 -11.66 -4.65
CA PRO A 110 -6.57 -11.48 -5.75
C PRO A 110 -6.16 -10.02 -5.85
N TRP A 111 -4.83 -9.78 -5.85
CA TRP A 111 -4.27 -8.45 -5.74
C TRP A 111 -3.29 -8.14 -6.87
N ARG A 112 -3.55 -7.08 -7.63
CA ARG A 112 -2.75 -6.60 -8.77
C ARG A 112 -2.55 -7.65 -9.87
N VAL A 113 -3.46 -7.66 -10.81
CA VAL A 113 -3.35 -8.48 -12.04
C VAL A 113 -2.53 -7.77 -13.10
N SER A 114 -1.74 -8.53 -13.82
CA SER A 114 -1.07 -8.09 -15.05
C SER A 114 -1.28 -9.09 -16.17
N VAL A 115 -1.18 -8.63 -17.40
CA VAL A 115 -1.24 -9.45 -18.62
C VAL A 115 0.10 -9.36 -19.31
N ASP A 116 0.71 -10.50 -19.61
CA ASP A 116 1.91 -10.57 -20.44
C ASP A 116 1.54 -10.34 -21.89
N SER A 117 2.05 -9.27 -22.48
CA SER A 117 1.75 -8.86 -23.86
C SER A 117 2.14 -9.90 -24.93
N LYS A 118 3.13 -10.75 -24.64
CA LYS A 118 3.61 -11.77 -25.58
C LYS A 118 2.80 -13.06 -25.52
N THR A 119 2.45 -13.53 -24.32
CA THR A 119 1.82 -14.84 -24.13
C THR A 119 0.31 -14.76 -23.89
N GLY A 120 -0.20 -13.60 -23.48
CA GLY A 120 -1.57 -13.44 -23.00
C GLY A 120 -1.82 -14.08 -21.63
N PHE A 121 -0.79 -14.63 -20.98
CA PHE A 121 -0.94 -15.18 -19.62
C PHE A 121 -1.19 -14.05 -18.63
N ILE A 122 -1.99 -14.33 -17.63
CA ILE A 122 -2.24 -13.37 -16.55
C ILE A 122 -1.53 -13.80 -15.27
N TYR A 123 -1.09 -12.81 -14.50
CA TYR A 123 -0.33 -12.97 -13.27
C TYR A 123 -0.94 -12.11 -12.17
N TRP A 124 -1.03 -12.63 -10.94
CA TRP A 124 -1.54 -11.88 -9.80
C TRP A 124 -0.99 -12.40 -8.48
N GLY A 125 -1.05 -11.58 -7.44
CA GLY A 125 -0.86 -12.00 -6.06
C GLY A 125 -2.18 -12.42 -5.43
N GLU A 126 -2.16 -13.36 -4.53
CA GLU A 126 -3.31 -13.89 -3.80
C GLU A 126 -3.02 -13.91 -2.31
N VAL A 127 -3.81 -13.19 -1.52
CA VAL A 127 -3.66 -13.15 -0.06
C VAL A 127 -4.48 -14.26 0.57
N GLY A 128 -3.80 -15.26 1.11
CA GLY A 128 -4.39 -16.42 1.77
C GLY A 128 -4.82 -16.18 3.22
N PRO A 129 -5.42 -17.19 3.89
CA PRO A 129 -5.95 -17.07 5.24
C PRO A 129 -4.84 -16.95 6.30
N ASP A 130 -5.14 -16.23 7.40
CA ASP A 130 -4.24 -16.00 8.52
C ASP A 130 -4.12 -17.21 9.45
N ALA A 131 -3.62 -18.31 8.92
CA ALA A 131 -3.39 -19.57 9.65
C ALA A 131 -1.89 -19.91 9.64
N SER A 132 -1.27 -19.95 10.82
CA SER A 132 0.16 -20.21 10.95
C SER A 132 0.53 -21.69 11.07
N VAL A 133 -0.43 -22.56 11.36
CA VAL A 133 -0.24 -24.00 11.58
C VAL A 133 -1.31 -24.83 10.88
N ASP A 134 -0.97 -26.06 10.54
CA ASP A 134 -1.92 -27.05 10.05
C ASP A 134 -2.85 -27.49 11.18
N THR A 135 -4.11 -27.72 10.87
CA THR A 135 -5.13 -28.13 11.84
C THR A 135 -5.96 -29.30 11.31
N LYS A 136 -6.89 -29.81 12.12
CA LYS A 136 -7.86 -30.80 11.65
C LYS A 136 -8.78 -30.28 10.51
N PHE A 137 -8.86 -28.98 10.31
CA PHE A 137 -9.63 -28.35 9.23
C PHE A 137 -8.87 -28.33 7.90
N GLY A 138 -7.56 -28.53 7.93
CA GLY A 138 -6.71 -28.53 6.73
C GLY A 138 -5.38 -27.81 6.93
N PRO A 139 -4.73 -27.44 5.83
CA PRO A 139 -3.43 -26.81 5.82
C PRO A 139 -3.49 -25.39 6.42
N ARG A 140 -2.31 -24.93 6.88
CA ARG A 140 -2.05 -23.53 7.21
C ARG A 140 -2.30 -22.61 6.02
N GLY A 141 -2.36 -21.33 6.27
CA GLY A 141 -2.48 -20.33 5.22
C GLY A 141 -1.20 -20.18 4.40
N TYR A 142 -1.37 -20.02 3.12
CA TYR A 142 -0.33 -19.67 2.15
C TYR A 142 -0.80 -18.46 1.36
N ASP A 143 0.12 -17.54 1.11
CA ASP A 143 -0.07 -16.57 0.03
C ASP A 143 0.45 -17.19 -1.26
N GLU A 144 -0.09 -16.72 -2.38
CA GLU A 144 0.22 -17.27 -3.68
C GLU A 144 0.58 -16.17 -4.68
N LEU A 145 1.55 -16.47 -5.52
CA LEU A 145 1.80 -15.75 -6.75
C LEU A 145 1.33 -16.67 -7.87
N ASN A 146 0.30 -16.26 -8.58
CA ASN A 146 -0.44 -17.09 -9.51
C ASN A 146 -0.20 -16.73 -10.97
N GLN A 147 -0.27 -17.73 -11.84
CA GLN A 147 -0.21 -17.60 -13.29
C GLN A 147 -1.37 -18.38 -13.91
N ALA A 148 -2.20 -17.74 -14.74
CA ALA A 148 -3.17 -18.43 -15.56
C ALA A 148 -2.81 -18.35 -17.05
N ARG A 149 -2.65 -19.51 -17.66
CA ARG A 149 -2.39 -19.66 -19.11
C ARG A 149 -3.67 -19.76 -19.92
N LYS A 150 -4.75 -20.09 -19.25
CA LYS A 150 -6.13 -20.18 -19.73
C LYS A 150 -7.09 -20.02 -18.56
N ALA A 151 -8.34 -19.78 -18.86
CA ALA A 151 -9.40 -19.74 -17.86
C ALA A 151 -9.43 -21.00 -16.98
N GLY A 152 -9.73 -20.85 -15.67
CA GLY A 152 -9.70 -21.99 -14.76
C GLY A 152 -10.12 -21.69 -13.33
N PHE A 153 -10.09 -22.74 -12.52
CA PHE A 153 -10.38 -22.72 -11.10
C PHE A 153 -9.08 -22.85 -10.30
N PHE A 154 -8.79 -21.90 -9.39
CA PHE A 154 -7.55 -21.80 -8.64
C PHE A 154 -7.70 -22.19 -7.14
N GLY A 155 -8.73 -22.94 -6.82
CA GLY A 155 -8.81 -23.76 -5.62
C GLY A 155 -9.60 -23.20 -4.46
N TRP A 156 -9.53 -21.92 -4.13
CA TRP A 156 -10.21 -21.36 -2.97
C TRP A 156 -11.75 -21.50 -3.08
N PRO A 157 -12.47 -21.93 -2.03
CA PRO A 157 -12.04 -22.18 -0.64
C PRO A 157 -11.66 -23.64 -0.33
N TYR A 158 -11.52 -24.49 -1.30
CA TYR A 158 -11.32 -25.92 -1.09
C TYR A 158 -9.84 -26.35 -1.05
N PHE A 159 -8.98 -25.59 -1.70
CA PHE A 159 -7.55 -25.87 -1.85
C PHE A 159 -6.73 -24.59 -1.69
N ILE A 160 -5.46 -24.76 -1.33
CA ILE A 160 -4.49 -23.67 -1.25
C ILE A 160 -3.09 -24.17 -1.65
N GLY A 161 -2.25 -23.26 -2.19
CA GLY A 161 -0.87 -23.56 -2.55
C GLY A 161 -0.76 -24.64 -3.62
N ASP A 162 -0.09 -25.74 -3.33
CA ASP A 162 0.08 -26.88 -4.24
C ASP A 162 -1.18 -27.80 -4.25
N ASN A 163 -2.35 -27.22 -4.36
CA ASN A 163 -3.63 -27.93 -4.23
C ASN A 163 -3.78 -28.69 -2.91
N LEU A 164 -3.19 -28.17 -1.83
CA LEU A 164 -3.35 -28.74 -0.48
C LEU A 164 -4.81 -28.65 -0.06
N PRO A 165 -5.50 -29.77 0.21
CA PRO A 165 -6.94 -29.75 0.40
C PRO A 165 -7.33 -29.38 1.83
N TYR A 166 -8.38 -28.56 1.95
CA TYR A 166 -9.13 -28.42 3.19
C TYR A 166 -10.04 -29.64 3.40
N VAL A 167 -10.54 -29.79 4.64
CA VAL A 167 -11.37 -30.92 5.03
C VAL A 167 -12.83 -30.46 5.09
N GLN A 168 -13.71 -31.21 4.46
CA GLN A 168 -15.16 -31.00 4.59
C GLN A 168 -15.57 -31.25 6.04
N HIS A 169 -16.30 -30.31 6.62
CA HIS A 169 -16.82 -30.45 7.98
C HIS A 169 -18.18 -29.77 8.11
N ASN A 170 -18.97 -30.24 9.07
CA ASN A 170 -20.25 -29.68 9.39
C ASN A 170 -20.14 -28.85 10.67
N TYR A 171 -20.47 -27.57 10.58
CA TYR A 171 -20.37 -26.64 11.72
C TYR A 171 -21.48 -26.84 12.79
N VAL A 172 -22.55 -27.62 12.48
CA VAL A 172 -23.64 -27.89 13.43
C VAL A 172 -23.31 -29.08 14.32
N ASP A 173 -22.93 -30.21 13.70
CA ASP A 173 -22.62 -31.47 14.42
C ASP A 173 -21.13 -31.68 14.66
N THR A 174 -20.30 -30.77 14.16
CA THR A 174 -18.82 -30.79 14.25
C THR A 174 -18.14 -32.03 13.64
N ASN A 175 -18.83 -32.78 12.79
CA ASN A 175 -18.28 -33.93 12.11
C ASN A 175 -17.33 -33.50 10.99
N PHE A 176 -16.22 -34.25 10.83
CA PHE A 176 -15.26 -34.13 9.75
C PHE A 176 -15.49 -35.25 8.74
N TYR A 177 -15.45 -34.89 7.46
CA TYR A 177 -15.61 -35.79 6.34
C TYR A 177 -14.27 -35.97 5.60
N LYS A 178 -14.34 -36.28 4.31
CA LYS A 178 -13.16 -36.39 3.46
C LYS A 178 -12.59 -35.01 3.14
N ALA A 179 -11.29 -34.96 2.91
CA ALA A 179 -10.68 -33.82 2.25
C ALA A 179 -11.28 -33.64 0.85
N PHE A 180 -11.31 -32.40 0.37
CA PHE A 180 -11.74 -32.13 -0.99
C PHE A 180 -10.78 -32.76 -2.01
N ASP A 181 -11.30 -33.14 -3.17
CA ASP A 181 -10.52 -33.71 -4.28
C ASP A 181 -10.25 -32.65 -5.34
N PRO A 182 -8.99 -32.27 -5.59
CA PRO A 182 -8.66 -31.22 -6.57
C PRO A 182 -8.97 -31.61 -8.03
N ALA A 183 -9.06 -32.91 -8.34
CA ALA A 183 -9.47 -33.38 -9.66
C ALA A 183 -10.99 -33.28 -9.88
N HIS A 184 -11.78 -33.41 -8.81
CA HIS A 184 -13.24 -33.43 -8.85
C HIS A 184 -13.82 -32.59 -7.70
N PRO A 185 -13.59 -31.25 -7.70
CA PRO A 185 -14.10 -30.40 -6.64
C PRO A 185 -15.62 -30.29 -6.73
N VAL A 186 -16.28 -30.27 -5.57
CA VAL A 186 -17.74 -30.13 -5.49
C VAL A 186 -18.14 -29.03 -4.52
N ASN A 187 -19.13 -28.24 -4.89
CA ASN A 187 -19.75 -27.24 -4.05
C ASN A 187 -21.16 -27.71 -3.65
N ASN A 188 -21.29 -28.27 -2.46
CA ASN A 188 -22.56 -28.75 -1.92
C ASN A 188 -23.19 -27.76 -0.93
N SER A 189 -22.64 -26.57 -0.75
CA SER A 189 -23.19 -25.57 0.17
C SER A 189 -24.65 -25.26 -0.16
N ARG A 190 -25.47 -25.09 0.88
CA ARG A 190 -26.84 -24.60 0.77
C ARG A 190 -26.92 -23.20 0.15
N ASN A 191 -25.83 -22.44 0.24
CA ASN A 191 -25.72 -21.07 -0.29
C ASN A 191 -25.24 -21.03 -1.75
N ASN A 192 -24.93 -22.18 -2.35
CA ASN A 192 -24.49 -22.28 -3.74
C ASN A 192 -25.66 -22.10 -4.72
N THR A 193 -25.60 -21.07 -5.56
CA THR A 193 -26.54 -20.82 -6.66
C THR A 193 -26.01 -21.32 -8.01
N GLY A 194 -24.75 -21.76 -8.05
CA GLY A 194 -24.04 -22.20 -9.25
C GLY A 194 -24.12 -23.72 -9.50
N LEU A 195 -23.14 -24.20 -10.23
CA LEU A 195 -22.93 -25.63 -10.45
C LEU A 195 -22.42 -26.30 -9.18
N LYS A 196 -22.77 -27.57 -9.00
CA LYS A 196 -22.22 -28.40 -7.93
C LYS A 196 -20.84 -28.91 -8.28
N GLU A 197 -20.70 -29.45 -9.47
CA GLU A 197 -19.40 -29.93 -9.98
C GLU A 197 -18.61 -28.74 -10.51
N LEU A 198 -17.41 -28.58 -10.00
CA LEU A 198 -16.52 -27.47 -10.37
C LEU A 198 -15.41 -27.98 -11.30
N PRO A 199 -14.82 -27.09 -12.10
CA PRO A 199 -13.63 -27.45 -12.88
C PRO A 199 -12.50 -27.95 -11.99
N PRO A 200 -11.62 -28.85 -12.47
CA PRO A 200 -10.44 -29.27 -11.73
C PRO A 200 -9.61 -28.08 -11.25
N ALA A 201 -9.10 -28.17 -10.00
CA ALA A 201 -8.32 -27.10 -9.40
C ALA A 201 -6.92 -27.01 -10.02
N GLN A 202 -6.50 -25.79 -10.33
CA GLN A 202 -5.13 -25.48 -10.72
C GLN A 202 -4.35 -25.05 -9.47
N LYS A 203 -3.13 -25.55 -9.33
CA LYS A 203 -2.26 -25.19 -8.22
C LYS A 203 -1.67 -23.80 -8.41
N ALA A 204 -1.25 -23.18 -7.31
CA ALA A 204 -0.50 -21.94 -7.33
C ALA A 204 0.84 -22.11 -8.11
N PHE A 205 1.28 -21.02 -8.73
CA PHE A 205 2.57 -20.98 -9.43
C PHE A 205 3.74 -20.90 -8.44
N ILE A 206 3.60 -20.06 -7.40
CA ILE A 206 4.48 -19.95 -6.24
C ILE A 206 3.59 -19.79 -5.00
N TRP A 207 3.90 -20.47 -3.90
CA TRP A 207 3.16 -20.38 -2.65
C TRP A 207 4.09 -20.38 -1.44
N TYR A 208 3.70 -19.68 -0.38
CA TYR A 208 4.52 -19.55 0.81
C TYR A 208 3.71 -19.23 2.07
N PRO A 209 4.09 -19.84 3.22
CA PRO A 209 3.46 -19.60 4.51
C PRO A 209 4.08 -18.39 5.25
N TYR A 210 3.65 -18.13 6.48
CA TYR A 210 4.34 -17.21 7.39
C TYR A 210 5.77 -17.66 7.71
N ALA A 211 5.97 -18.96 7.91
CA ALA A 211 7.29 -19.55 8.11
C ALA A 211 8.13 -19.49 6.81
N ALA A 212 9.42 -19.79 6.92
CA ALA A 212 10.26 -19.95 5.75
C ALA A 212 9.74 -21.10 4.87
N SER A 213 9.76 -20.89 3.55
CA SER A 213 9.38 -21.92 2.59
C SER A 213 10.57 -22.80 2.25
N ASP A 214 10.38 -24.13 2.35
CA ASP A 214 11.40 -25.09 1.93
C ASP A 214 11.59 -25.10 0.41
N THR A 215 10.51 -24.82 -0.34
CA THR A 215 10.51 -24.79 -1.81
C THR A 215 11.01 -23.44 -2.36
N PHE A 216 10.58 -22.33 -1.77
CA PHE A 216 10.88 -20.99 -2.25
C PHE A 216 11.67 -20.19 -1.20
N LYS A 217 12.91 -20.62 -0.93
CA LYS A 217 13.75 -20.14 0.18
C LYS A 217 14.00 -18.62 0.19
N LEU A 218 14.08 -17.98 -0.99
CA LEU A 218 14.37 -16.53 -1.10
C LEU A 218 13.22 -15.65 -0.62
N ILE A 219 12.00 -16.20 -0.53
CA ILE A 219 10.84 -15.44 -0.06
C ILE A 219 10.98 -15.05 1.41
N GLY A 220 11.67 -15.88 2.22
CA GLY A 220 11.89 -15.60 3.65
C GLY A 220 10.69 -16.00 4.50
N SER A 221 10.60 -15.38 5.69
CA SER A 221 9.53 -15.60 6.68
C SER A 221 9.09 -14.25 7.26
N SER A 222 7.94 -14.13 7.80
CA SER A 222 7.30 -13.04 8.54
C SER A 222 5.85 -12.85 8.08
N GLY A 223 5.26 -11.67 8.30
CA GLY A 223 4.01 -11.25 7.69
C GLY A 223 4.01 -11.51 6.17
N ARG A 224 2.86 -11.62 5.56
CA ARG A 224 2.72 -11.87 4.13
C ARG A 224 1.49 -11.17 3.56
N SER A 225 1.64 -10.66 2.35
CA SER A 225 0.57 -10.13 1.51
C SER A 225 1.07 -10.09 0.07
N ALA A 226 0.88 -11.20 -0.64
CA ALA A 226 1.35 -11.37 -2.00
C ALA A 226 0.70 -10.34 -2.93
N THR A 227 1.54 -9.64 -3.66
CA THR A 227 1.13 -8.57 -4.59
C THR A 227 1.72 -8.87 -5.97
N GLY A 228 0.88 -8.90 -6.98
CA GLY A 228 1.31 -9.06 -8.36
C GLY A 228 2.04 -7.83 -8.89
N GLY A 229 2.62 -7.97 -10.07
CA GLY A 229 3.32 -6.90 -10.77
C GLY A 229 3.49 -7.25 -12.25
N PRO A 230 4.21 -6.45 -13.05
CA PRO A 230 4.30 -6.61 -14.49
C PRO A 230 5.30 -7.69 -14.91
N VAL A 231 5.05 -8.31 -16.07
CA VAL A 231 6.07 -9.01 -16.86
C VAL A 231 6.75 -8.00 -17.76
N PHE A 232 8.08 -7.98 -17.78
CA PHE A 232 8.81 -7.12 -18.69
C PHE A 232 8.90 -7.73 -20.08
N ARG A 233 8.49 -6.96 -21.10
CA ARG A 233 8.67 -7.31 -22.51
C ARG A 233 9.29 -6.13 -23.23
N LYS A 234 10.51 -6.30 -23.72
CA LYS A 234 11.25 -5.25 -24.45
C LYS A 234 10.48 -4.76 -25.68
N ALA A 235 9.70 -5.64 -26.28
CA ALA A 235 8.88 -5.31 -27.44
C ALA A 235 7.81 -4.25 -27.16
N ASP A 236 7.37 -4.09 -25.89
CA ASP A 236 6.40 -3.06 -25.49
C ASP A 236 7.05 -1.68 -25.40
N PHE A 237 8.39 -1.61 -25.38
CA PHE A 237 9.18 -0.40 -25.14
C PHE A 237 10.14 -0.08 -26.30
N LYS A 238 9.79 -0.41 -27.55
CA LYS A 238 10.65 -0.22 -28.75
C LYS A 238 11.16 1.21 -28.93
N ASN A 239 10.35 2.20 -28.53
CA ASN A 239 10.68 3.61 -28.67
C ASN A 239 11.07 4.27 -27.33
N ALA A 240 11.20 3.50 -26.27
CA ALA A 240 11.56 4.00 -24.96
C ALA A 240 13.04 4.42 -24.93
N LYS A 241 13.31 5.52 -24.22
CA LYS A 241 14.68 6.03 -24.09
C LYS A 241 15.55 5.14 -23.20
N ARG A 242 14.95 4.49 -22.20
CA ARG A 242 15.64 3.73 -21.16
C ARG A 242 14.94 2.41 -20.85
N PRO A 243 14.69 1.54 -21.86
CA PRO A 243 14.06 0.26 -21.58
C PRO A 243 14.96 -0.56 -20.64
N PHE A 244 14.36 -1.37 -19.79
CA PHE A 244 15.12 -2.32 -18.98
C PHE A 244 15.98 -3.23 -19.85
N PRO A 245 17.11 -3.72 -19.32
CA PRO A 245 18.03 -4.57 -20.08
C PRO A 245 17.40 -5.91 -20.45
N ASP A 246 17.93 -6.53 -21.51
CA ASP A 246 17.51 -7.84 -22.01
C ASP A 246 17.52 -8.95 -20.94
N TYR A 247 18.29 -8.75 -19.90
CA TYR A 247 18.30 -9.62 -18.73
C TYR A 247 16.92 -9.83 -18.09
N TYR A 248 16.04 -8.84 -18.17
CA TYR A 248 14.68 -8.91 -17.61
C TYR A 248 13.62 -9.35 -18.63
N GLU A 249 14.00 -9.62 -19.89
CA GLU A 249 13.05 -10.08 -20.91
C GLU A 249 12.31 -11.33 -20.43
N GLY A 250 10.99 -11.25 -20.39
CA GLY A 250 10.11 -12.33 -19.97
C GLY A 250 10.06 -12.63 -18.48
N LYS A 251 10.77 -11.87 -17.64
CA LYS A 251 10.69 -12.05 -16.19
C LYS A 251 9.48 -11.33 -15.61
N TRP A 252 8.84 -11.96 -14.64
CA TRP A 252 7.76 -11.40 -13.87
C TRP A 252 8.31 -10.73 -12.60
N LEU A 253 7.99 -9.45 -12.40
CA LEU A 253 8.29 -8.73 -11.18
C LEU A 253 7.08 -8.85 -10.24
N ALA A 254 7.26 -9.48 -9.09
CA ALA A 254 6.23 -9.61 -8.07
C ALA A 254 6.76 -9.17 -6.71
N THR A 255 5.87 -8.69 -5.84
CA THR A 255 6.23 -8.19 -4.52
C THR A 255 5.37 -8.80 -3.42
N ASP A 256 5.81 -8.65 -2.19
CA ASP A 256 5.02 -8.88 -0.99
C ASP A 256 4.99 -7.60 -0.16
N PHE A 257 3.79 -7.10 0.09
CA PHE A 257 3.55 -5.87 0.83
C PHE A 257 4.17 -5.87 2.24
N MET A 258 4.12 -7.02 2.93
CA MET A 258 4.60 -7.14 4.32
C MET A 258 6.11 -7.42 4.40
N ARG A 259 6.70 -8.00 3.35
CA ARG A 259 8.10 -8.47 3.35
C ARG A 259 9.09 -7.50 2.70
N GLY A 260 8.60 -6.43 2.09
CA GLY A 260 9.42 -5.33 1.56
C GLY A 260 10.41 -5.74 0.46
N TRP A 261 10.12 -6.79 -0.30
CA TRP A 261 10.95 -7.22 -1.42
C TRP A 261 10.21 -7.20 -2.76
N ILE A 262 10.96 -7.09 -3.82
CA ILE A 262 10.50 -7.39 -5.18
C ILE A 262 11.32 -8.57 -5.67
N MET A 263 10.65 -9.60 -6.20
CA MET A 263 11.26 -10.75 -6.84
C MET A 263 11.20 -10.60 -8.35
N SER A 264 12.31 -10.93 -9.01
CA SER A 264 12.39 -11.11 -10.44
C SER A 264 12.32 -12.62 -10.72
N ILE A 265 11.19 -13.06 -11.28
CA ILE A 265 10.86 -14.47 -11.48
C ILE A 265 11.10 -14.84 -12.93
N SER A 266 11.98 -15.81 -13.13
CA SER A 266 12.33 -16.36 -14.45
C SER A 266 11.47 -17.58 -14.76
N MET A 267 11.02 -17.66 -15.99
CA MET A 267 10.24 -18.77 -16.54
C MET A 267 10.98 -19.39 -17.72
N ASP A 268 10.68 -20.66 -18.01
CA ASP A 268 11.11 -21.31 -19.24
C ASP A 268 10.25 -20.88 -20.45
N GLU A 269 10.51 -21.44 -21.62
CA GLU A 269 9.79 -21.09 -22.88
C GLU A 269 8.31 -21.47 -22.83
N GLU A 270 7.97 -22.50 -22.06
CA GLU A 270 6.60 -22.97 -21.81
C GLU A 270 5.90 -22.16 -20.71
N GLY A 271 6.62 -21.23 -20.04
CA GLY A 271 6.11 -20.41 -18.95
C GLY A 271 6.14 -21.10 -17.58
N ASN A 272 6.87 -22.21 -17.39
CA ASN A 272 7.01 -22.84 -16.08
C ASN A 272 8.03 -22.08 -15.22
N TYR A 273 7.88 -22.17 -13.91
CA TYR A 273 8.83 -21.61 -12.96
C TYR A 273 10.22 -22.21 -13.15
N LYS A 274 11.22 -21.35 -13.31
CA LYS A 274 12.63 -21.75 -13.43
C LYS A 274 13.44 -21.33 -12.21
N SER A 275 13.37 -20.05 -11.84
CA SER A 275 14.10 -19.49 -10.71
C SER A 275 13.53 -18.14 -10.30
N MET A 276 13.93 -17.65 -9.15
CA MET A 276 13.68 -16.28 -8.71
C MET A 276 14.94 -15.67 -8.11
N GLU A 277 15.00 -14.37 -8.12
CA GLU A 277 16.06 -13.58 -7.50
C GLU A 277 15.48 -12.28 -6.93
N ARG A 278 16.18 -11.69 -5.96
CA ARG A 278 15.82 -10.36 -5.47
C ARG A 278 16.08 -9.31 -6.54
N PHE A 279 15.07 -8.53 -6.87
CA PHE A 279 15.25 -7.31 -7.65
C PHE A 279 15.77 -6.22 -6.70
N LEU A 280 16.90 -5.59 -7.05
CA LEU A 280 17.59 -4.61 -6.21
C LEU A 280 17.79 -5.11 -4.75
N PRO A 281 18.63 -6.13 -4.53
CA PRO A 281 18.71 -6.87 -3.26
C PRO A 281 19.18 -6.03 -2.06
N ASN A 282 19.75 -4.86 -2.30
CA ASN A 282 20.22 -3.93 -1.26
C ASN A 282 19.16 -2.87 -0.90
N GLU A 283 18.02 -2.86 -1.61
CA GLU A 283 16.90 -1.96 -1.34
C GLU A 283 15.82 -2.68 -0.54
N ASN A 284 15.17 -1.92 0.33
CA ASN A 284 13.99 -2.35 1.06
C ASN A 284 12.81 -1.46 0.66
N PHE A 285 11.82 -2.07 0.05
CA PHE A 285 10.63 -1.37 -0.43
C PHE A 285 9.61 -1.22 0.69
N SER A 286 9.16 0.01 0.94
CA SER A 286 8.22 0.32 2.03
C SER A 286 6.79 -0.05 1.65
N SER A 287 6.48 -1.36 1.70
CA SER A 287 5.14 -1.90 1.41
C SER A 287 4.66 -1.52 0.01
N ALA A 288 5.33 -2.04 -1.02
CA ALA A 288 4.94 -1.82 -2.42
C ALA A 288 3.54 -2.38 -2.69
N ILE A 289 2.63 -1.54 -3.21
CA ILE A 289 1.23 -1.88 -3.48
C ILE A 289 0.87 -1.94 -4.96
N ASP A 290 1.69 -1.37 -5.83
CA ASP A 290 1.51 -1.45 -7.28
C ASP A 290 2.84 -1.22 -7.99
N MET A 291 3.01 -1.82 -9.16
CA MET A 291 4.16 -1.64 -10.03
C MET A 291 3.74 -1.62 -11.48
N LYS A 292 4.25 -0.66 -12.25
CA LYS A 292 4.02 -0.58 -13.70
C LYS A 292 5.22 0.01 -14.42
N PHE A 293 5.48 -0.47 -15.62
CA PHE A 293 6.40 0.20 -16.51
C PHE A 293 5.76 1.42 -17.16
N GLY A 294 6.45 2.54 -17.13
CA GLY A 294 6.07 3.76 -17.83
C GLY A 294 6.51 3.75 -19.30
N PRO A 295 6.07 4.74 -20.08
CA PRO A 295 6.34 4.80 -21.53
C PRO A 295 7.82 4.95 -21.87
N ASP A 296 8.64 5.47 -20.95
CA ASP A 296 10.11 5.61 -21.12
C ASP A 296 10.87 4.31 -20.78
N GLY A 297 10.16 3.24 -20.39
CA GLY A 297 10.74 1.96 -20.01
C GLY A 297 11.19 1.89 -18.55
N ASP A 298 10.99 2.95 -17.77
CA ASP A 298 11.27 2.99 -16.33
C ASP A 298 10.20 2.22 -15.55
N LEU A 299 10.60 1.57 -14.44
CA LEU A 299 9.67 0.92 -13.54
C LEU A 299 9.20 1.91 -12.48
N TYR A 300 7.89 2.10 -12.37
CA TYR A 300 7.26 2.88 -11.30
C TYR A 300 6.73 1.93 -10.24
N ILE A 301 6.98 2.26 -8.97
CA ILE A 301 6.54 1.50 -7.80
C ILE A 301 5.81 2.46 -6.88
N LEU A 302 4.58 2.11 -6.52
CA LEU A 302 3.80 2.85 -5.53
C LEU A 302 3.98 2.19 -4.16
N GLU A 303 4.52 2.92 -3.20
CA GLU A 303 4.73 2.48 -1.83
C GLU A 303 3.70 3.07 -0.88
N TYR A 304 3.15 2.21 -0.03
CA TYR A 304 2.21 2.60 1.03
C TYR A 304 2.92 3.32 2.19
N GLY A 305 4.16 2.94 2.47
CA GLY A 305 4.93 3.40 3.61
C GLY A 305 5.04 2.37 4.73
N SER A 306 5.68 2.74 5.83
CA SER A 306 6.10 1.81 6.89
C SER A 306 5.00 1.39 7.88
N SER A 307 3.85 2.08 7.92
CA SER A 307 2.81 1.87 8.93
C SER A 307 1.48 1.46 8.32
N TRP A 308 0.97 0.30 8.74
CA TRP A 308 -0.33 -0.24 8.32
C TRP A 308 -1.49 0.58 8.90
N PHE A 309 -2.52 0.88 8.11
CA PHE A 309 -3.72 1.64 8.48
C PHE A 309 -3.49 3.06 9.03
N ARG A 310 -2.35 3.66 8.71
CA ARG A 310 -2.02 5.03 9.14
C ARG A 310 -1.60 5.87 7.95
N GLY A 311 -1.66 7.20 8.11
CA GLY A 311 -0.94 8.11 7.23
C GLY A 311 0.55 7.89 7.37
N ASN A 312 1.26 7.83 6.25
CA ASN A 312 2.69 7.58 6.21
C ASN A 312 3.40 8.75 5.54
N ASP A 313 4.34 9.37 6.25
CA ASP A 313 5.17 10.45 5.68
C ASP A 313 6.18 9.90 4.65
N ASN A 314 6.43 8.59 4.67
CA ASN A 314 7.31 7.90 3.75
C ASN A 314 6.58 7.09 2.65
N SER A 315 5.27 7.33 2.45
CA SER A 315 4.61 6.85 1.23
C SER A 315 5.18 7.57 0.01
N ALA A 316 5.43 6.82 -1.06
CA ALA A 316 6.13 7.36 -2.20
C ALA A 316 5.70 6.75 -3.54
N LEU A 317 5.86 7.51 -4.61
CA LEU A 317 5.93 6.98 -5.97
C LEU A 317 7.40 6.96 -6.38
N ILE A 318 7.97 5.77 -6.43
CA ILE A 318 9.37 5.55 -6.81
C ILE A 318 9.46 5.29 -8.31
N ARG A 319 10.50 5.83 -8.94
CA ARG A 319 10.87 5.52 -10.32
C ARG A 319 12.24 4.87 -10.34
N ILE A 320 12.33 3.68 -10.91
CA ILE A 320 13.57 2.94 -11.15
C ILE A 320 13.94 3.12 -12.61
N GLU A 321 15.03 3.81 -12.83
CA GLU A 321 15.60 4.04 -14.17
C GLU A 321 16.74 3.04 -14.43
N TYR A 322 16.76 2.46 -15.60
CA TYR A 322 17.94 1.76 -16.09
C TYR A 322 18.82 2.71 -16.90
N ASN A 323 20.06 2.80 -16.52
CA ASN A 323 21.07 3.52 -17.27
C ASN A 323 22.21 2.56 -17.69
N ALA A 324 22.32 2.31 -18.98
CA ALA A 324 23.36 1.42 -19.54
C ALA A 324 24.75 2.06 -19.56
N GLY A 325 24.86 3.35 -19.27
CA GLY A 325 26.07 4.13 -19.33
C GLY A 325 26.44 4.75 -17.98
N ASN A 326 26.91 5.99 -18.07
CA ASN A 326 27.24 6.82 -16.93
C ASN A 326 25.97 7.23 -16.16
N ARG A 327 25.95 7.04 -14.84
CA ARG A 327 24.87 7.45 -13.95
C ARG A 327 25.17 8.82 -13.37
N LYS A 328 24.13 9.58 -13.07
CA LYS A 328 24.27 10.82 -12.33
C LYS A 328 24.63 10.53 -10.86
N PRO A 329 25.45 11.38 -10.23
CA PRO A 329 25.71 11.28 -8.80
C PRO A 329 24.42 11.32 -7.97
N ASN A 330 24.36 10.52 -6.92
CA ASN A 330 23.31 10.61 -5.90
C ASN A 330 23.74 11.67 -4.88
N VAL A 331 23.12 12.85 -4.95
CA VAL A 331 23.51 14.04 -4.18
C VAL A 331 22.79 14.08 -2.85
N MET A 332 23.56 14.11 -1.76
CA MET A 332 23.07 14.41 -0.42
C MET A 332 23.60 15.77 0.01
N ALA A 333 22.70 16.70 0.33
CA ALA A 333 23.02 18.02 0.85
C ALA A 333 22.53 18.12 2.29
N ASN A 334 23.41 18.46 3.22
CA ASN A 334 23.11 18.56 4.64
C ASN A 334 23.53 19.92 5.18
N ALA A 335 22.85 20.39 6.21
CA ALA A 335 23.21 21.57 6.98
C ALA A 335 23.13 21.23 8.48
N ASP A 336 24.04 21.78 9.28
CA ASP A 336 24.00 21.62 10.74
C ASP A 336 22.78 22.32 11.37
N LYS A 337 22.28 23.36 10.73
CA LYS A 337 21.06 24.10 11.09
C LYS A 337 20.52 24.85 9.88
N THR A 338 19.21 25.05 9.83
CA THR A 338 18.52 25.69 8.71
C THR A 338 17.93 27.07 9.04
N ALA A 339 17.95 27.45 10.33
CA ALA A 339 17.49 28.75 10.79
C ALA A 339 18.35 29.25 11.94
N GLY A 340 18.45 30.56 12.09
CA GLY A 340 19.16 31.19 13.21
C GLY A 340 19.23 32.71 13.12
N ALA A 341 19.48 33.39 14.25
CA ALA A 341 19.70 34.83 14.30
C ALA A 341 20.95 35.25 13.48
N VAL A 342 20.94 36.45 12.96
CA VAL A 342 22.11 37.02 12.29
C VAL A 342 23.11 37.60 13.32
N PRO A 343 24.40 37.43 13.10
CA PRO A 343 25.07 36.75 12.01
C PRO A 343 24.84 35.22 12.06
N PHE A 344 24.21 34.65 11.04
CA PHE A 344 23.87 33.24 10.96
C PHE A 344 24.97 32.45 10.25
N THR A 345 25.75 31.71 11.01
CA THR A 345 26.79 30.83 10.46
C THR A 345 26.18 29.42 10.31
N VAL A 346 26.25 28.86 9.12
CA VAL A 346 25.80 27.51 8.79
C VAL A 346 26.92 26.71 8.14
N ASN A 347 27.05 25.44 8.55
CA ASN A 347 27.94 24.48 7.95
C ASN A 347 27.17 23.54 7.03
N LEU A 348 27.57 23.52 5.78
CA LEU A 348 26.97 22.70 4.72
C LEU A 348 27.89 21.51 4.47
N SER A 349 27.29 20.32 4.26
CA SER A 349 28.04 19.10 4.01
C SER A 349 27.43 18.25 2.91
N SER A 350 28.28 17.73 2.04
CA SER A 350 27.93 16.74 1.02
C SER A 350 27.97 15.30 1.50
N LYS A 351 28.13 15.07 2.80
CA LYS A 351 28.26 13.74 3.39
C LYS A 351 27.09 12.83 2.98
N GLY A 352 27.42 11.65 2.43
CA GLY A 352 26.44 10.71 1.90
C GLY A 352 26.23 10.85 0.38
N THR A 353 26.81 11.86 -0.27
CA THR A 353 26.86 11.92 -1.73
C THR A 353 27.75 10.79 -2.26
N VAL A 354 27.23 10.04 -3.22
CA VAL A 354 27.94 8.90 -3.84
C VAL A 354 27.65 8.85 -5.34
N ASP A 355 28.61 8.34 -6.08
CA ASP A 355 28.38 7.83 -7.42
C ASP A 355 28.56 6.31 -7.41
N PHE A 356 27.63 5.59 -8.06
CA PHE A 356 27.68 4.14 -8.11
C PHE A 356 28.51 3.62 -9.30
N ASP A 357 29.02 4.51 -10.14
CA ASP A 357 29.88 4.12 -11.23
C ASP A 357 31.32 3.90 -10.75
N LYS A 358 31.86 2.75 -11.16
CA LYS A 358 33.15 2.26 -10.66
C LYS A 358 34.29 3.29 -10.83
N TYR A 359 34.17 4.13 -11.85
CA TYR A 359 35.23 5.09 -12.26
C TYR A 359 35.08 6.48 -11.62
N ASP A 360 33.96 6.73 -10.92
CA ASP A 360 33.62 8.06 -10.42
C ASP A 360 33.82 8.22 -8.90
N LYS A 361 34.28 7.17 -8.22
CA LYS A 361 34.44 7.17 -6.75
C LYS A 361 35.28 8.34 -6.20
N ASP A 362 36.30 8.79 -6.93
CA ASP A 362 37.27 9.77 -6.47
C ASP A 362 37.35 11.02 -7.38
N GLY A 363 36.45 11.15 -8.35
CA GLY A 363 36.49 12.19 -9.37
C GLY A 363 35.32 13.19 -9.35
N LEU A 364 34.46 13.15 -8.33
CA LEU A 364 33.32 14.03 -8.24
C LEU A 364 33.76 15.50 -8.04
N LYS A 365 33.09 16.39 -8.78
CA LYS A 365 33.24 17.85 -8.64
C LYS A 365 32.05 18.41 -7.91
N TYR A 366 32.29 19.26 -6.93
CA TYR A 366 31.26 19.85 -6.08
C TYR A 366 31.11 21.32 -6.36
N GLU A 367 29.87 21.82 -6.33
CA GLU A 367 29.59 23.26 -6.35
C GLU A 367 28.42 23.54 -5.40
N TRP A 368 28.69 24.31 -4.35
CA TRP A 368 27.67 24.93 -3.53
C TRP A 368 27.36 26.33 -4.04
N LYS A 369 26.12 26.61 -4.33
CA LYS A 369 25.63 27.95 -4.73
C LYS A 369 24.60 28.43 -3.73
N ILE A 370 24.92 29.53 -3.04
CA ILE A 370 24.00 30.16 -2.08
C ILE A 370 23.41 31.39 -2.74
N VAL A 371 22.05 31.45 -2.77
CA VAL A 371 21.32 32.57 -3.37
C VAL A 371 20.29 33.15 -2.39
N SER A 372 20.02 34.45 -2.53
CA SER A 372 18.92 35.16 -1.87
C SER A 372 18.07 35.82 -2.96
N GLY A 373 16.83 35.36 -3.11
CA GLY A 373 16.04 35.69 -4.28
C GLY A 373 16.76 35.31 -5.58
N ASN A 374 17.02 36.28 -6.45
CA ASN A 374 17.72 36.06 -7.73
C ASN A 374 19.23 36.36 -7.64
N THR A 375 19.76 36.71 -6.46
CA THR A 375 21.14 37.15 -6.31
C THR A 375 22.01 36.05 -5.74
N THR A 376 23.08 35.68 -6.43
CA THR A 376 24.09 34.77 -5.88
C THR A 376 24.89 35.48 -4.80
N VAL A 377 24.85 34.92 -3.57
CA VAL A 377 25.56 35.44 -2.40
C VAL A 377 27.01 34.92 -2.38
N LYS A 378 27.15 33.59 -2.60
CA LYS A 378 28.44 32.91 -2.55
C LYS A 378 28.40 31.60 -3.34
N THR A 379 29.57 31.21 -3.85
CA THR A 379 29.78 29.89 -4.44
C THR A 379 31.02 29.25 -3.79
N PHE A 380 30.98 27.93 -3.56
CA PHE A 380 32.09 27.12 -3.06
C PHE A 380 32.27 25.90 -3.95
N THR A 381 33.47 25.39 -4.09
CA THR A 381 33.79 24.21 -4.91
C THR A 381 34.27 23.02 -4.08
N GLU A 382 34.25 23.16 -2.78
CA GLU A 382 34.62 22.10 -1.84
C GLU A 382 33.41 21.23 -1.49
N PRO A 383 33.60 19.96 -1.11
CA PRO A 383 32.52 19.06 -0.67
C PRO A 383 31.71 19.61 0.50
N ASP A 384 32.39 20.25 1.44
CA ASP A 384 31.83 20.89 2.62
C ASP A 384 32.13 22.39 2.60
N ALA A 385 31.19 23.21 3.07
CA ALA A 385 31.35 24.66 3.06
C ALA A 385 30.79 25.27 4.36
N SER A 386 31.34 26.43 4.73
CA SER A 386 30.80 27.24 5.83
C SER A 386 30.51 28.66 5.34
N ILE A 387 29.36 29.20 5.70
CA ILE A 387 28.97 30.56 5.34
C ILE A 387 28.34 31.26 6.54
N THR A 388 28.64 32.55 6.70
CA THR A 388 27.97 33.44 7.64
C THR A 388 27.09 34.41 6.84
N LEU A 389 25.79 34.43 7.16
CA LEU A 389 24.79 35.31 6.58
C LEU A 389 24.53 36.45 7.56
N ASP A 390 24.90 37.66 7.18
CA ASP A 390 24.81 38.84 8.03
C ASP A 390 23.49 39.59 7.88
N LYS A 391 22.71 39.28 6.85
CA LYS A 391 21.43 39.96 6.57
C LYS A 391 20.27 38.99 6.80
N PRO A 392 19.22 39.44 7.49
CA PRO A 392 17.97 38.65 7.60
C PRO A 392 17.37 38.37 6.21
N GLY A 393 16.84 37.16 6.03
CA GLY A 393 16.17 36.76 4.81
C GLY A 393 16.15 35.25 4.57
N ASN A 394 15.48 34.87 3.50
CA ASN A 394 15.46 33.50 3.01
C ASN A 394 16.57 33.29 1.99
N TYR A 395 17.28 32.22 2.15
CA TYR A 395 18.36 31.81 1.25
C TYR A 395 18.16 30.36 0.83
N SER A 396 18.61 30.02 -0.36
CA SER A 396 18.71 28.62 -0.78
C SER A 396 20.17 28.26 -1.05
N ALA A 397 20.61 27.14 -0.48
CA ALA A 397 21.94 26.56 -0.69
C ALA A 397 21.78 25.31 -1.56
N THR A 398 22.20 25.40 -2.81
CA THR A 398 22.13 24.30 -3.78
C THR A 398 23.50 23.66 -3.93
N LEU A 399 23.59 22.35 -3.64
CA LEU A 399 24.74 21.53 -3.98
C LEU A 399 24.51 20.91 -5.35
N THR A 400 25.43 21.17 -6.28
CA THR A 400 25.52 20.46 -7.56
C THR A 400 26.76 19.60 -7.54
N VAL A 401 26.60 18.33 -7.90
CA VAL A 401 27.71 17.37 -8.02
C VAL A 401 27.77 16.85 -9.44
N THR A 402 28.96 16.90 -10.03
CA THR A 402 29.22 16.47 -11.41
C THR A 402 30.25 15.35 -11.40
N ASP A 403 29.99 14.28 -12.13
CA ASP A 403 30.91 13.15 -12.30
C ASP A 403 32.05 13.42 -13.29
N THR A 404 32.90 12.44 -13.51
CA THR A 404 34.06 12.55 -14.39
C THR A 404 33.70 12.65 -15.87
N LYS A 405 32.49 12.28 -16.25
CA LYS A 405 31.97 12.29 -17.62
C LYS A 405 31.01 13.43 -17.93
N GLY A 406 30.74 14.28 -16.91
CA GLY A 406 29.95 15.50 -17.06
C GLY A 406 28.46 15.37 -16.73
N GLU A 407 27.99 14.20 -16.25
CA GLU A 407 26.62 14.11 -15.73
C GLU A 407 26.53 14.76 -14.36
N ALA A 408 25.49 15.53 -14.12
CA ALA A 408 25.32 16.30 -12.90
C ALA A 408 23.94 16.11 -12.26
N ASN A 409 23.91 16.24 -10.95
CA ASN A 409 22.68 16.25 -10.16
C ASN A 409 22.78 17.28 -9.03
N SER A 410 21.64 17.74 -8.51
CA SER A 410 21.63 18.82 -7.51
C SER A 410 20.60 18.56 -6.41
N LYS A 411 20.89 19.12 -5.22
CA LYS A 411 19.98 19.14 -4.07
C LYS A 411 20.03 20.51 -3.40
N THR A 412 18.87 21.07 -3.02
CA THR A 412 18.75 22.39 -2.41
C THR A 412 18.30 22.27 -0.96
N ILE A 413 18.85 23.11 -0.09
CA ILE A 413 18.44 23.32 1.30
C ILE A 413 17.98 24.77 1.44
N GLU A 414 16.82 24.97 2.05
CA GLU A 414 16.34 26.31 2.39
C GLU A 414 16.89 26.75 3.75
N LEU A 415 17.38 27.98 3.82
CA LEU A 415 17.97 28.58 5.01
C LEU A 415 17.24 29.86 5.37
N LYS A 416 16.96 30.07 6.66
CA LYS A 416 16.34 31.29 7.21
C LYS A 416 17.32 31.99 8.13
N ALA A 417 17.87 33.12 7.71
CA ALA A 417 18.71 33.97 8.54
C ALA A 417 17.87 35.06 9.21
N GLY A 418 18.14 35.37 10.47
CA GLY A 418 17.45 36.40 11.24
C GLY A 418 16.20 35.92 11.98
N ASN A 419 16.06 34.61 12.18
CA ASN A 419 15.00 34.04 12.98
C ASN A 419 15.47 32.72 13.62
N GLU A 420 15.41 32.62 14.91
CA GLU A 420 15.61 31.36 15.65
C GLU A 420 14.26 30.66 15.87
N PRO A 421 14.21 29.34 16.00
CA PRO A 421 13.01 28.66 16.44
C PRO A 421 12.66 29.01 17.90
N PRO A 422 11.37 29.22 18.24
CA PRO A 422 10.99 29.48 19.63
C PRO A 422 11.32 28.30 20.54
N VAL A 423 11.70 28.60 21.76
CA VAL A 423 11.88 27.61 22.82
C VAL A 423 10.54 27.38 23.53
N VAL A 424 10.06 26.15 23.45
CA VAL A 424 8.78 25.75 24.08
C VAL A 424 9.09 24.85 25.27
N ALA A 425 8.58 25.22 26.43
CA ALA A 425 8.63 24.40 27.64
C ALA A 425 7.22 24.06 28.13
N VAL A 426 6.96 22.77 28.30
CA VAL A 426 5.70 22.25 28.85
C VAL A 426 5.98 21.64 30.22
N ASN A 427 5.32 22.15 31.26
CA ASN A 427 5.47 21.65 32.62
C ASN A 427 4.13 21.13 33.11
N ILE A 428 4.07 19.90 33.57
CA ILE A 428 2.94 19.35 34.29
C ILE A 428 3.09 19.80 35.75
N THR A 429 2.16 20.66 36.20
CA THR A 429 2.18 21.27 37.55
C THR A 429 1.40 20.45 38.56
N LYS A 430 0.44 19.63 38.07
CA LYS A 430 -0.31 18.69 38.90
C LYS A 430 -0.68 17.47 38.08
N GLY A 431 -0.62 16.29 38.70
CA GLY A 431 -0.83 15.00 38.05
C GLY A 431 0.46 14.23 37.79
N ASN A 432 0.34 13.04 37.24
CA ASN A 432 1.49 12.21 36.90
C ASN A 432 2.07 12.62 35.54
N LYS A 433 3.40 12.60 35.40
CA LYS A 433 4.11 12.99 34.17
C LYS A 433 4.20 11.89 33.13
N THR A 434 3.85 10.65 33.47
CA THR A 434 4.05 9.48 32.64
C THR A 434 2.79 8.72 32.28
N PHE A 435 1.72 8.89 33.06
CA PHE A 435 0.43 8.24 32.83
C PHE A 435 -0.74 9.07 33.42
N PHE A 436 -1.92 8.77 32.96
CA PHE A 436 -3.16 9.47 33.30
C PHE A 436 -4.07 8.60 34.15
N PHE A 437 -4.68 9.22 35.19
CA PHE A 437 -5.74 8.60 35.99
C PHE A 437 -7.11 9.15 35.55
N PRO A 438 -8.09 8.29 35.21
CA PRO A 438 -9.43 8.74 34.92
C PRO A 438 -10.01 9.55 36.07
N ASN A 439 -10.67 10.67 35.75
CA ASN A 439 -11.29 11.60 36.71
C ASN A 439 -10.33 12.40 37.63
N GLU A 440 -9.02 12.33 37.39
CA GLU A 440 -8.07 13.23 38.06
C GLU A 440 -7.65 14.37 37.09
N PRO A 441 -7.72 15.64 37.51
CA PRO A 441 -7.31 16.75 36.65
C PRO A 441 -5.80 16.78 36.49
N LEU A 442 -5.36 16.92 35.22
CA LEU A 442 -3.99 17.22 34.85
C LEU A 442 -3.86 18.74 34.69
N GLU A 443 -3.00 19.37 35.50
CA GLU A 443 -2.68 20.79 35.34
C GLU A 443 -1.30 20.94 34.70
N TYR A 444 -1.18 21.86 33.76
CA TYR A 444 0.06 22.11 33.04
C TYR A 444 0.25 23.62 32.81
N SER A 445 1.50 24.00 32.57
CA SER A 445 1.86 25.34 32.11
C SER A 445 2.72 25.23 30.85
N ILE A 446 2.56 26.18 29.95
CA ILE A 446 3.35 26.30 28.73
C ILE A 446 4.06 27.64 28.75
N ALA A 447 5.37 27.60 28.55
CA ALA A 447 6.17 28.78 28.29
C ALA A 447 6.71 28.73 26.87
N VAL A 448 6.55 29.82 26.15
CA VAL A 448 7.13 30.02 24.80
C VAL A 448 7.97 31.28 24.85
N ALA A 449 9.22 31.15 24.45
CA ALA A 449 10.13 32.29 24.36
C ALA A 449 10.91 32.20 23.05
N ASP A 450 10.97 33.30 22.37
CA ASP A 450 11.72 33.52 21.13
C ASP A 450 12.67 34.69 21.33
N LYS A 451 13.86 34.60 20.77
CA LYS A 451 14.89 35.61 20.97
C LYS A 451 14.56 36.91 20.23
N GLU A 452 13.96 36.79 19.06
CA GLU A 452 13.59 37.90 18.21
C GLU A 452 12.17 38.42 18.54
N ASP A 453 11.22 37.52 18.81
CA ASP A 453 9.80 37.84 18.95
C ASP A 453 9.36 38.00 20.41
N GLY A 454 10.21 37.68 21.39
CA GLY A 454 9.92 37.81 22.82
C GLY A 454 9.29 36.56 23.42
N SER A 455 8.33 36.70 24.35
CA SER A 455 7.74 35.56 25.07
C SER A 455 6.27 35.75 25.38
N ILE A 456 5.60 34.67 25.80
CA ILE A 456 4.25 34.76 26.38
C ILE A 456 4.32 35.59 27.69
N ALA A 457 5.39 35.42 28.46
CA ALA A 457 5.54 36.08 29.76
C ALA A 457 5.66 37.61 29.67
N ASP A 458 6.26 38.13 28.64
CA ASP A 458 6.39 39.57 28.36
C ASP A 458 5.24 40.13 27.50
N GLY A 459 4.28 39.26 27.11
CA GLY A 459 3.10 39.62 26.34
C GLY A 459 3.34 39.90 24.83
N LYS A 460 4.57 39.71 24.34
CA LYS A 460 4.86 39.90 22.92
C LYS A 460 4.38 38.73 22.08
N ILE A 461 4.52 37.50 22.56
CA ILE A 461 3.89 36.33 21.95
C ILE A 461 2.51 36.18 22.62
N LYS A 462 1.44 36.29 21.81
CA LYS A 462 0.08 36.13 22.28
C LYS A 462 -0.23 34.65 22.49
N SER A 463 -0.93 34.35 23.59
CA SER A 463 -1.29 32.97 23.94
C SER A 463 -2.20 32.29 22.91
N ASP A 464 -2.97 33.04 22.16
CA ASP A 464 -3.83 32.55 21.07
C ASP A 464 -3.04 32.08 19.82
N LEU A 465 -1.75 32.42 19.72
CA LEU A 465 -0.84 31.92 18.71
C LEU A 465 -0.20 30.56 19.08
N VAL A 466 -0.46 30.08 20.28
CA VAL A 466 0.10 28.81 20.80
C VAL A 466 -1.00 27.76 20.84
N ALA A 467 -0.98 26.86 19.87
CA ALA A 467 -1.90 25.72 19.84
C ALA A 467 -1.43 24.62 20.78
N VAL A 468 -2.34 24.10 21.61
CA VAL A 468 -2.08 22.99 22.51
C VAL A 468 -3.05 21.87 22.20
N ASN A 469 -2.53 20.70 21.89
CA ASN A 469 -3.32 19.51 21.66
C ASN A 469 -3.05 18.48 22.74
N PHE A 470 -4.11 17.91 23.26
CA PHE A 470 -4.07 16.80 24.19
C PHE A 470 -4.79 15.60 23.58
N ASP A 471 -4.10 14.49 23.50
CA ASP A 471 -4.68 13.23 23.05
C ASP A 471 -4.45 12.14 24.09
N TYR A 472 -5.50 11.38 24.38
CA TYR A 472 -5.40 10.13 25.10
C TYR A 472 -5.02 9.02 24.12
N VAL A 473 -3.87 8.40 24.35
CA VAL A 473 -3.38 7.29 23.53
C VAL A 473 -3.66 5.99 24.28
N PRO A 474 -4.62 5.15 23.83
CA PRO A 474 -4.86 3.84 24.43
C PRO A 474 -3.64 2.93 24.22
N GLU A 475 -3.56 1.87 25.04
CA GLU A 475 -2.52 0.85 24.90
C GLU A 475 -2.47 0.29 23.48
N GLY A 476 -1.28 0.15 22.94
CA GLY A 476 -1.02 -0.37 21.59
C GLY A 476 -0.91 0.68 20.48
N PHE A 477 -1.11 1.96 20.76
CA PHE A 477 -0.83 3.02 19.80
C PHE A 477 0.61 3.55 19.93
N ASP A 478 1.24 3.85 18.80
CA ASP A 478 2.56 4.47 18.78
C ASP A 478 2.45 5.98 19.07
N PRO A 479 2.89 6.46 20.24
CA PRO A 479 2.81 7.87 20.60
C PRO A 479 3.67 8.77 19.69
N ILE A 480 4.74 8.24 19.09
CA ILE A 480 5.60 9.00 18.19
C ILE A 480 4.89 9.28 16.87
N ALA A 481 4.23 8.26 16.28
CA ALA A 481 3.46 8.43 15.05
C ALA A 481 2.29 9.42 15.25
N ILE A 482 1.64 9.41 16.41
CA ILE A 482 0.58 10.35 16.75
C ILE A 482 1.13 11.77 16.90
N ALA A 483 2.27 11.93 17.59
CA ALA A 483 2.91 13.23 17.79
C ALA A 483 3.41 13.85 16.47
N GLN A 484 3.75 13.05 15.47
CA GLN A 484 4.21 13.51 14.15
C GLN A 484 3.07 13.92 13.19
N ASN A 485 1.84 13.46 13.43
CA ASN A 485 0.70 13.77 12.55
C ASN A 485 0.41 15.28 12.45
N HIS A 486 0.76 16.10 13.44
CA HIS A 486 0.60 17.56 13.37
C HIS A 486 1.55 18.25 12.39
N ARG A 487 2.64 17.58 11.98
CA ARG A 487 3.61 18.12 11.03
C ARG A 487 3.22 17.90 9.56
N ALA A 488 2.28 16.99 9.31
CA ALA A 488 1.86 16.61 7.95
C ALA A 488 0.78 17.50 7.34
N THR A 489 0.25 18.49 8.08
CA THR A 489 -0.81 19.36 7.59
C THR A 489 -0.49 20.82 7.87
N ASP A 490 -0.37 21.62 6.80
CA ASP A 490 -0.33 23.09 6.83
C ASP A 490 -1.66 23.73 7.28
N GLU A 491 -2.63 22.95 7.74
CA GLU A 491 -3.92 23.45 8.21
C GLU A 491 -3.96 23.57 9.73
N LYS A 492 -4.28 24.78 10.16
CA LYS A 492 -4.46 25.27 11.54
C LYS A 492 -5.60 24.60 12.32
N THR A 493 -5.76 23.30 12.27
CA THR A 493 -6.82 22.61 13.03
C THR A 493 -6.24 21.56 13.92
N GLY A 494 -6.32 21.82 15.23
CA GLY A 494 -6.15 20.78 16.24
C GLY A 494 -7.13 19.64 15.98
N PHE A 495 -6.62 18.47 15.67
CA PHE A 495 -7.46 17.29 15.45
C PHE A 495 -8.09 16.87 16.77
N SER A 496 -9.42 16.86 16.83
CA SER A 496 -10.13 16.15 17.90
C SER A 496 -9.84 14.65 17.80
N ALA A 497 -9.91 13.92 18.91
CA ALA A 497 -9.79 12.46 18.94
C ALA A 497 -10.72 11.79 17.91
N GLY A 498 -11.91 12.34 17.67
CA GLY A 498 -12.84 11.88 16.65
C GLY A 498 -12.33 12.05 15.23
N GLN A 499 -11.67 13.16 14.93
CA GLN A 499 -11.09 13.40 13.60
C GLN A 499 -9.89 12.49 13.34
N TYR A 500 -9.09 12.20 14.37
CA TYR A 500 -8.05 11.20 14.31
C TYR A 500 -8.61 9.82 13.98
N LEU A 501 -9.67 9.37 14.67
CA LEU A 501 -10.33 8.09 14.38
C LEU A 501 -10.90 8.03 12.97
N ILE A 502 -11.48 9.12 12.48
CA ILE A 502 -11.94 9.24 11.09
C ILE A 502 -10.78 9.11 10.09
N ASN A 503 -9.62 9.70 10.40
CA ASN A 503 -8.45 9.69 9.54
C ASN A 503 -7.69 8.37 9.57
N SER A 504 -7.70 7.65 10.68
CA SER A 504 -7.02 6.37 10.90
C SER A 504 -7.86 5.14 10.53
N ASN A 505 -9.13 5.35 10.16
CA ASN A 505 -10.02 4.30 9.68
C ASN A 505 -10.55 4.65 8.29
N ASP A 506 -11.27 3.74 7.66
CA ASP A 506 -11.80 3.88 6.31
C ASP A 506 -13.03 4.81 6.19
N CYS A 507 -13.40 5.50 7.26
CA CYS A 507 -14.57 6.38 7.32
C CYS A 507 -14.62 7.40 6.18
N LYS A 508 -13.47 7.91 5.73
CA LYS A 508 -13.35 8.87 4.62
C LYS A 508 -13.70 8.30 3.26
N SER A 509 -13.71 6.99 3.11
CA SER A 509 -14.13 6.36 1.85
C SER A 509 -15.62 6.58 1.58
N CYS A 510 -16.41 6.74 2.65
CA CYS A 510 -17.86 6.90 2.59
C CYS A 510 -18.35 8.28 3.02
N HIS A 511 -17.59 9.00 3.86
CA HIS A 511 -18.01 10.29 4.42
C HIS A 511 -17.00 11.39 4.11
N MET A 512 -17.48 12.54 3.62
CA MET A 512 -16.71 13.77 3.46
C MET A 512 -17.07 14.76 4.57
N ILE A 513 -16.23 15.76 4.81
CA ILE A 513 -16.45 16.74 5.87
C ILE A 513 -17.65 17.62 5.59
N ASP A 514 -17.76 18.16 4.38
CA ASP A 514 -18.64 19.26 3.98
C ASP A 514 -19.73 18.88 2.97
N LYS A 515 -19.63 17.72 2.34
CA LYS A 515 -20.60 17.29 1.32
C LYS A 515 -20.92 15.79 1.43
N PRO A 516 -22.14 15.37 1.04
CA PRO A 516 -22.47 13.95 1.01
C PRO A 516 -21.66 13.21 -0.06
N SER A 517 -21.32 11.97 0.25
CA SER A 517 -20.65 11.02 -0.64
C SER A 517 -21.50 9.73 -0.68
N VAL A 518 -20.95 8.58 -0.29
CA VAL A 518 -21.71 7.36 -0.05
C VAL A 518 -22.57 7.53 1.20
N GLY A 519 -21.99 8.17 2.24
CA GLY A 519 -22.66 8.54 3.47
C GLY A 519 -22.89 10.06 3.60
N PRO A 520 -23.62 10.50 4.64
CA PRO A 520 -23.85 11.92 4.90
C PRO A 520 -22.56 12.66 5.26
N ALA A 521 -22.49 13.95 4.98
CA ALA A 521 -21.38 14.81 5.41
C ALA A 521 -21.28 14.87 6.93
N TYR A 522 -20.04 14.90 7.48
CA TYR A 522 -19.84 15.02 8.93
C TYR A 522 -20.44 16.28 9.51
N ASN A 523 -20.35 17.42 8.80
CA ASN A 523 -20.98 18.68 9.21
C ASN A 523 -22.51 18.52 9.31
N ALA A 524 -23.14 17.86 8.36
CA ALA A 524 -24.58 17.61 8.37
C ALA A 524 -25.00 16.68 9.52
N VAL A 525 -24.19 15.66 9.85
CA VAL A 525 -24.41 14.80 11.02
C VAL A 525 -24.26 15.61 12.30
N SER A 526 -23.20 16.40 12.43
CA SER A 526 -22.99 17.29 13.58
C SER A 526 -24.16 18.24 13.80
N ASP A 527 -24.61 18.94 12.75
CA ASP A 527 -25.72 19.88 12.84
C ASP A 527 -27.05 19.19 13.23
N LYS A 528 -27.29 18.02 12.71
CA LYS A 528 -28.50 17.25 13.01
C LYS A 528 -28.59 16.80 14.46
N TYR A 529 -27.46 16.42 15.05
CA TYR A 529 -27.42 15.78 16.38
C TYR A 529 -26.81 16.63 17.49
N LYS A 530 -26.37 17.86 17.22
CA LYS A 530 -25.65 18.74 18.18
C LYS A 530 -26.38 18.97 19.50
N ASN A 531 -27.72 18.89 19.54
CA ASN A 531 -28.54 19.14 20.71
C ASN A 531 -29.23 17.85 21.23
N ASP A 532 -28.91 16.69 20.71
CA ASP A 532 -29.49 15.41 21.13
C ASP A 532 -28.61 14.76 22.21
N PRO A 533 -29.05 14.66 23.46
CA PRO A 533 -28.28 14.05 24.53
C PRO A 533 -28.02 12.56 24.34
N LYS A 534 -28.72 11.88 23.44
CA LYS A 534 -28.52 10.47 23.06
C LYS A 534 -27.69 10.29 21.80
N ALA A 535 -27.24 11.38 21.17
CA ALA A 535 -26.53 11.35 19.92
C ALA A 535 -25.32 10.40 19.94
N VAL A 536 -24.50 10.46 20.98
CA VAL A 536 -23.28 9.64 21.06
C VAL A 536 -23.62 8.15 21.05
N SER A 537 -24.53 7.69 21.90
CA SER A 537 -24.90 6.27 21.94
C SER A 537 -25.60 5.79 20.67
N TYR A 538 -26.45 6.64 20.09
CA TYR A 538 -27.16 6.34 18.84
C TYR A 538 -26.18 6.25 17.66
N LEU A 539 -25.29 7.23 17.52
CA LEU A 539 -24.31 7.25 16.43
C LEU A 539 -23.24 6.17 16.57
N SER A 540 -22.78 5.88 17.81
CA SER A 540 -21.88 4.77 18.07
C SER A 540 -22.48 3.42 17.65
N ASN A 541 -23.75 3.18 17.99
CA ASN A 541 -24.45 1.97 17.55
C ASN A 541 -24.56 1.90 16.02
N LYS A 542 -24.81 3.03 15.36
CA LYS A 542 -24.83 3.10 13.89
C LYS A 542 -23.49 2.77 13.27
N VAL A 543 -22.39 3.20 13.86
CA VAL A 543 -21.02 2.88 13.39
C VAL A 543 -20.69 1.40 13.62
N ILE A 544 -21.12 0.83 14.75
CA ILE A 544 -20.82 -0.56 15.12
C ILE A 544 -21.68 -1.56 14.32
N GLN A 545 -22.93 -1.22 14.04
CA GLN A 545 -23.90 -2.12 13.41
C GLN A 545 -24.07 -1.91 11.88
N GLY A 546 -23.50 -0.84 11.31
CA GLY A 546 -23.60 -0.46 9.91
C GLY A 546 -24.77 0.45 9.60
#